data_3a0588d311dadc72a12355520be8e5b9
#
_entry.id   3a0588d311dadc72a12355520be8e5b9
#
_cell.length_a   1.000
_cell.length_b   1.000
_cell.length_c   1.000
_cell.angle_alpha   90.00
_cell.angle_beta   90.00
_cell.angle_gamma   90.00
#
_symmetry.space_group_name_H-M   'P 1'
#
loop_
_entity.id
_entity.type
_entity.pdbx_description
1 polymer ?
#
loop_
_entity_poly.entity_id
_entity_poly.type
_entity_poly.pdbx_seq_one_letter_code
_entity_poly.pdbx_strand_id
1 'polypeptide(L)'
;STLAPTTAGFAPGSFSLVASRVLQGVGAAFMMPGTLSIITNAFPPAERGKAIGTWAGVSALALAIGPVLGGFLTEQVSWRAIFFINLPVGVVAVAAALLFVKESRDYTVGRDVDVLGVSVLTLSLTGFVLALIEGNSWGWGSPAILALVAASVVLFIAFIFIEQRVKAPIIEFGLFRSRNFIGAVT
;
A
#
# COMPACT_ATOMS: atom_id res chain seq x y z
N SER A 1 10.48 -7.17 -0.95
CA SER A 1 10.02 -6.10 -1.88
C SER A 1 11.15 -5.38 -2.61
N THR A 2 12.41 -5.56 -2.24
CA THR A 2 13.58 -4.90 -2.87
C THR A 2 13.99 -5.50 -4.21
N LEU A 3 13.67 -6.77 -4.47
CA LEU A 3 13.98 -7.43 -5.75
C LEU A 3 13.16 -6.86 -6.91
N ALA A 4 11.90 -6.50 -6.68
CA ALA A 4 11.03 -5.99 -7.73
C ALA A 4 11.48 -4.63 -8.33
N PRO A 5 11.89 -3.62 -7.54
CA PRO A 5 12.49 -2.41 -8.10
C PRO A 5 13.77 -2.69 -8.89
N THR A 6 14.62 -3.60 -8.40
CA THR A 6 15.86 -3.95 -9.09
C THR A 6 15.60 -4.59 -10.45
N THR A 7 14.63 -5.52 -10.54
CA THR A 7 14.23 -6.12 -11.83
C THR A 7 13.63 -5.10 -12.79
N ALA A 8 12.94 -4.07 -12.28
CA ALA A 8 12.45 -2.96 -13.10
C ALA A 8 13.59 -2.14 -13.73
N GLY A 9 14.70 -1.94 -13.01
CA GLY A 9 15.90 -1.27 -13.53
C GLY A 9 16.56 -2.02 -14.71
N PHE A 10 16.44 -3.34 -14.76
CA PHE A 10 16.94 -4.21 -15.85
C PHE A 10 15.88 -4.51 -16.91
N ALA A 11 14.68 -3.94 -16.82
CA ALA A 11 13.57 -4.27 -17.70
C ALA A 11 13.93 -4.00 -19.19
N PRO A 12 13.91 -5.03 -20.06
CA PRO A 12 14.20 -4.88 -21.48
C PRO A 12 13.01 -4.30 -22.27
N GLY A 13 11.84 -4.18 -21.66
CA GLY A 13 10.63 -3.67 -22.30
C GLY A 13 9.52 -3.30 -21.32
N SER A 14 8.47 -2.66 -21.84
CA SER A 14 7.36 -2.15 -21.03
C SER A 14 6.64 -3.24 -20.22
N PHE A 15 6.52 -4.45 -20.76
CA PHE A 15 5.85 -5.57 -20.06
C PHE A 15 6.60 -5.98 -18.80
N SER A 16 7.91 -6.15 -18.86
CA SER A 16 8.72 -6.51 -17.69
C SER A 16 8.75 -5.41 -16.64
N LEU A 17 8.69 -4.15 -17.07
CA LEU A 17 8.55 -3.01 -16.18
C LEU A 17 7.21 -3.06 -15.42
N VAL A 18 6.10 -3.27 -16.11
CA VAL A 18 4.77 -3.38 -15.49
C VAL A 18 4.72 -4.58 -14.54
N ALA A 19 5.22 -5.75 -14.94
CA ALA A 19 5.26 -6.92 -14.07
C ALA A 19 6.06 -6.66 -12.79
N SER A 20 7.22 -6.01 -12.88
CA SER A 20 8.03 -5.61 -11.73
C SER A 20 7.30 -4.62 -10.81
N ARG A 21 6.52 -3.70 -11.38
CA ARG A 21 5.69 -2.75 -10.63
C ARG A 21 4.55 -3.43 -9.89
N VAL A 22 3.92 -4.43 -10.49
CA VAL A 22 2.89 -5.24 -9.80
C VAL A 22 3.49 -5.96 -8.59
N LEU A 23 4.65 -6.63 -8.76
CA LEU A 23 5.34 -7.29 -7.65
C LEU A 23 5.77 -6.30 -6.55
N GLN A 24 6.22 -5.11 -6.94
CA GLN A 24 6.55 -4.03 -6.00
C GLN A 24 5.31 -3.58 -5.22
N GLY A 25 4.17 -3.43 -5.90
CA GLY A 25 2.89 -3.06 -5.28
C GLY A 25 2.42 -4.08 -4.24
N VAL A 26 2.51 -5.38 -4.58
CA VAL A 26 2.21 -6.46 -3.62
C VAL A 26 3.12 -6.38 -2.39
N GLY A 27 4.43 -6.19 -2.58
CA GLY A 27 5.36 -6.02 -1.46
C GLY A 27 5.05 -4.78 -0.61
N ALA A 28 4.68 -3.66 -1.24
CA ALA A 28 4.33 -2.42 -0.56
C ALA A 28 3.05 -2.55 0.28
N ALA A 29 2.07 -3.33 -0.18
CA ALA A 29 0.81 -3.56 0.53
C ALA A 29 1.03 -4.18 1.93
N PHE A 30 2.07 -5.00 2.10
CA PHE A 30 2.42 -5.59 3.39
C PHE A 30 3.28 -4.69 4.28
N MET A 31 3.89 -3.62 3.75
CA MET A 31 4.81 -2.77 4.52
C MET A 31 4.09 -1.93 5.59
N MET A 32 2.97 -1.30 5.23
CA MET A 32 2.28 -0.42 6.16
C MET A 32 1.71 -1.14 7.40
N PRO A 33 0.90 -2.21 7.23
CA PRO A 33 0.40 -2.96 8.39
C PRO A 33 1.55 -3.61 9.18
N GLY A 34 2.58 -4.12 8.48
CA GLY A 34 3.76 -4.69 9.11
C GLY A 34 4.52 -3.69 9.98
N THR A 35 4.71 -2.46 9.51
CA THR A 35 5.42 -1.41 10.28
C THR A 35 4.65 -1.02 11.54
N LEU A 36 3.32 -0.84 11.44
CA LEU A 36 2.49 -0.53 12.61
C LEU A 36 2.48 -1.69 13.61
N SER A 37 2.43 -2.93 13.13
CA SER A 37 2.53 -4.11 13.98
C SER A 37 3.87 -4.16 14.73
N ILE A 38 4.99 -3.89 14.06
CA ILE A 38 6.31 -3.83 14.69
C ILE A 38 6.34 -2.75 15.78
N ILE A 39 5.84 -1.55 15.50
CA ILE A 39 5.82 -0.45 16.46
C ILE A 39 4.97 -0.82 17.68
N THR A 40 3.79 -1.39 17.49
CA THR A 40 2.89 -1.76 18.59
C THR A 40 3.44 -2.89 19.44
N ASN A 41 4.27 -3.77 18.90
CA ASN A 41 4.92 -4.85 19.63
C ASN A 41 6.23 -4.42 20.30
N ALA A 42 6.99 -3.53 19.66
CA ALA A 42 8.30 -3.09 20.17
C ALA A 42 8.20 -2.02 21.27
N PHE A 43 7.14 -1.20 21.28
CA PHE A 43 7.00 -0.08 22.20
C PHE A 43 5.83 -0.27 23.16
N PRO A 44 6.02 0.08 24.47
CA PRO A 44 4.93 0.09 25.43
C PRO A 44 3.86 1.13 25.06
N PRO A 45 2.59 0.96 25.49
CA PRO A 45 1.48 1.83 25.09
C PRO A 45 1.73 3.33 25.25
N ALA A 46 2.46 3.74 26.30
CA ALA A 46 2.79 5.14 26.59
C ALA A 46 3.74 5.77 25.53
N GLU A 47 4.55 4.97 24.86
CA GLU A 47 5.57 5.44 23.90
C GLU A 47 5.15 5.26 22.43
N ARG A 48 4.07 4.50 22.17
CA ARG A 48 3.59 4.21 20.80
C ARG A 48 3.30 5.47 20.01
N GLY A 49 2.69 6.48 20.65
CA GLY A 49 2.40 7.76 19.99
C GLY A 49 3.65 8.46 19.48
N LYS A 50 4.71 8.48 20.30
CA LYS A 50 6.01 9.06 19.92
C LYS A 50 6.66 8.27 18.77
N ALA A 51 6.64 6.95 18.85
CA ALA A 51 7.22 6.08 17.82
C ALA A 51 6.48 6.24 16.47
N ILE A 52 5.13 6.26 16.49
CA ILE A 52 4.30 6.49 15.29
C ILE A 52 4.56 7.90 14.73
N GLY A 53 4.63 8.92 15.59
CA GLY A 53 4.94 10.29 15.18
C GLY A 53 6.32 10.41 14.52
N THR A 54 7.33 9.73 15.05
CA THR A 54 8.67 9.68 14.45
C THR A 54 8.63 8.99 13.08
N TRP A 55 7.96 7.84 12.98
CA TRP A 55 7.79 7.13 11.73
C TRP A 55 7.06 7.98 10.68
N ALA A 56 5.98 8.65 11.06
CA ALA A 56 5.24 9.54 10.17
C ALA A 56 6.09 10.74 9.70
N GLY A 57 6.87 11.34 10.61
CA GLY A 57 7.78 12.44 10.30
C GLY A 57 8.87 12.03 9.30
N VAL A 58 9.52 10.88 9.51
CA VAL A 58 10.52 10.33 8.57
C VAL A 58 9.88 10.02 7.21
N SER A 59 8.66 9.47 7.21
CA SER A 59 7.92 9.19 5.98
C SER A 59 7.57 10.46 5.21
N ALA A 60 7.18 11.52 5.89
CA ALA A 60 6.90 12.82 5.29
C ALA A 60 8.17 13.46 4.69
N LEU A 61 9.31 13.38 5.39
CA LEU A 61 10.60 13.81 4.84
C LEU A 61 10.99 13.03 3.59
N ALA A 62 10.83 11.71 3.60
CA ALA A 62 11.10 10.88 2.43
C ALA A 62 10.20 11.24 1.25
N LEU A 63 8.92 11.57 1.50
CA LEU A 63 7.97 12.01 0.48
C LEU A 63 8.37 13.38 -0.12
N ALA A 64 8.87 14.29 0.70
CA ALA A 64 9.32 15.60 0.25
C ALA A 64 10.65 15.52 -0.56
N ILE A 65 11.58 14.68 -0.13
CA ILE A 65 12.87 14.51 -0.79
C ILE A 65 12.77 13.66 -2.06
N GLY A 66 11.80 12.72 -2.11
CA GLY A 66 11.63 11.77 -3.21
C GLY A 66 11.59 12.41 -4.61
N PRO A 67 10.73 13.39 -4.87
CA PRO A 67 10.67 14.06 -6.18
C PRO A 67 11.98 14.75 -6.59
N VAL A 68 12.67 15.39 -5.64
CA VAL A 68 13.93 16.08 -5.88
C VAL A 68 15.03 15.07 -6.25
N LEU A 69 15.18 14.02 -5.45
CA LEU A 69 16.15 12.95 -5.75
C LEU A 69 15.79 12.20 -7.04
N GLY A 70 14.51 11.92 -7.25
CA GLY A 70 14.02 11.23 -8.44
C GLY A 70 14.29 12.04 -9.71
N GLY A 71 14.00 13.35 -9.69
CA GLY A 71 14.29 14.26 -10.78
C GLY A 71 15.79 14.32 -11.08
N PHE A 72 16.60 14.57 -10.06
CA PHE A 72 18.07 14.62 -10.19
C PHE A 72 18.64 13.32 -10.79
N LEU A 73 18.24 12.15 -10.26
CA LEU A 73 18.73 10.86 -10.76
C LEU A 73 18.29 10.60 -12.21
N THR A 74 17.08 11.03 -12.58
CA THR A 74 16.55 10.83 -13.94
C THR A 74 17.31 11.70 -14.95
N GLU A 75 17.61 12.96 -14.60
CA GLU A 75 18.24 13.91 -15.49
C GLU A 75 19.76 13.71 -15.59
N GLN A 76 20.44 13.45 -14.46
CA GLN A 76 21.90 13.43 -14.40
C GLN A 76 22.52 12.04 -14.56
N VAL A 77 21.75 10.97 -14.30
CA VAL A 77 22.27 9.59 -14.34
C VAL A 77 21.48 8.75 -15.33
N SER A 78 20.31 8.30 -14.93
CA SER A 78 19.37 7.52 -15.74
C SER A 78 18.09 7.28 -14.92
N TRP A 79 16.94 7.19 -15.60
CA TRP A 79 15.69 6.77 -14.98
C TRP A 79 15.81 5.41 -14.24
N ARG A 80 16.70 4.54 -14.70
CA ARG A 80 16.98 3.24 -14.05
C ARG A 80 17.62 3.39 -12.67
N ALA A 81 18.34 4.47 -12.41
CA ALA A 81 18.99 4.73 -11.12
C ALA A 81 17.98 4.83 -9.98
N ILE A 82 16.75 5.31 -10.26
CA ILE A 82 15.64 5.34 -9.28
C ILE A 82 15.35 3.94 -8.73
N PHE A 83 15.46 2.92 -9.55
CA PHE A 83 15.20 1.53 -9.12
C PHE A 83 16.39 0.94 -8.36
N PHE A 84 17.62 1.25 -8.82
CA PHE A 84 18.81 0.71 -8.19
C PHE A 84 19.10 1.29 -6.81
N ILE A 85 18.69 2.53 -6.51
CA ILE A 85 18.83 3.12 -5.18
C ILE A 85 18.04 2.35 -4.12
N ASN A 86 16.98 1.64 -4.52
CA ASN A 86 16.21 0.82 -3.59
C ASN A 86 16.97 -0.45 -3.14
N LEU A 87 17.98 -0.90 -3.88
CA LEU A 87 18.73 -2.12 -3.53
C LEU A 87 19.53 -1.94 -2.23
N PRO A 88 20.43 -0.96 -2.09
CA PRO A 88 21.17 -0.76 -0.85
C PRO A 88 20.24 -0.43 0.33
N VAL A 89 19.22 0.40 0.12
CA VAL A 89 18.24 0.73 1.16
C VAL A 89 17.51 -0.54 1.63
N GLY A 90 17.10 -1.38 0.70
CA GLY A 90 16.41 -2.63 1.03
C GLY A 90 17.29 -3.66 1.72
N VAL A 91 18.56 -3.78 1.33
CA VAL A 91 19.52 -4.66 2.01
C VAL A 91 19.71 -4.22 3.46
N VAL A 92 19.91 -2.92 3.69
CA VAL A 92 20.02 -2.35 5.05
C VAL A 92 18.75 -2.59 5.86
N ALA A 93 17.57 -2.35 5.26
CA ALA A 93 16.29 -2.55 5.94
C ALA A 93 16.05 -4.03 6.31
N VAL A 94 16.36 -4.98 5.42
CA VAL A 94 16.25 -6.41 5.71
C VAL A 94 17.24 -6.82 6.80
N ALA A 95 18.50 -6.39 6.71
CA ALA A 95 19.50 -6.68 7.71
C ALA A 95 19.08 -6.12 9.09
N ALA A 96 18.60 -4.89 9.13
CA ALA A 96 18.11 -4.28 10.38
C ALA A 96 16.89 -5.07 10.92
N ALA A 97 15.94 -5.46 10.07
CA ALA A 97 14.79 -6.25 10.50
C ALA A 97 15.22 -7.60 11.11
N LEU A 98 16.14 -8.31 10.47
CA LEU A 98 16.63 -9.61 10.96
C LEU A 98 17.41 -9.49 12.27
N LEU A 99 18.12 -8.37 12.50
CA LEU A 99 18.93 -8.17 13.68
C LEU A 99 18.15 -7.64 14.89
N PHE A 100 17.16 -6.77 14.64
CA PHE A 100 16.50 -6.01 15.70
C PHE A 100 15.05 -6.36 15.94
N VAL A 101 14.34 -6.93 14.94
CA VAL A 101 12.93 -7.26 15.09
C VAL A 101 12.77 -8.68 15.62
N LYS A 102 12.18 -8.78 16.82
CA LYS A 102 11.81 -10.08 17.40
C LYS A 102 10.57 -10.62 16.71
N GLU A 103 10.57 -11.90 16.39
CA GLU A 103 9.39 -12.55 15.84
C GLU A 103 8.24 -12.51 16.85
N SER A 104 7.12 -11.93 16.45
CA SER A 104 5.90 -11.91 17.25
C SER A 104 4.79 -12.58 16.45
N ARG A 105 4.21 -13.65 17.02
CA ARG A 105 3.08 -14.37 16.44
C ARG A 105 1.89 -14.30 17.39
N ASP A 106 0.79 -13.77 16.91
CA ASP A 106 -0.48 -13.88 17.62
C ASP A 106 -1.19 -15.16 17.17
N TYR A 107 -1.24 -16.14 18.05
CA TYR A 107 -1.91 -17.42 17.81
C TYR A 107 -3.43 -17.35 18.08
N THR A 108 -3.92 -16.25 18.61
CA THR A 108 -5.34 -16.06 18.94
C THR A 108 -6.16 -15.55 17.76
N VAL A 109 -5.52 -14.96 16.76
CA VAL A 109 -6.17 -14.50 15.55
C VAL A 109 -6.41 -15.68 14.61
N GLY A 110 -7.67 -15.95 14.31
CA GLY A 110 -8.06 -16.98 13.34
C GLY A 110 -7.41 -16.70 11.97
N ARG A 111 -7.11 -17.78 11.23
CA ARG A 111 -6.54 -17.72 9.87
C ARG A 111 -7.56 -17.36 8.80
N ASP A 112 -8.76 -16.99 9.17
CA ASP A 112 -9.84 -16.72 8.24
C ASP A 112 -9.61 -15.35 7.58
N VAL A 113 -9.01 -15.38 6.40
CA VAL A 113 -8.84 -14.19 5.55
C VAL A 113 -10.05 -14.10 4.61
N ASP A 114 -10.72 -12.97 4.61
CA ASP A 114 -11.78 -12.70 3.63
C ASP A 114 -11.20 -12.46 2.23
N VAL A 115 -10.83 -13.56 1.56
CA VAL A 115 -10.28 -13.53 0.20
C VAL A 115 -11.28 -12.91 -0.78
N LEU A 116 -12.58 -13.14 -0.58
CA LEU A 116 -13.62 -12.61 -1.46
C LEU A 116 -13.74 -11.10 -1.32
N GLY A 117 -13.84 -10.59 -0.09
CA GLY A 117 -13.89 -9.14 0.18
C GLY A 117 -12.63 -8.43 -0.31
N VAL A 118 -11.42 -8.98 -0.01
CA VAL A 118 -10.15 -8.43 -0.54
C VAL A 118 -10.17 -8.35 -2.06
N SER A 119 -10.60 -9.42 -2.75
CA SER A 119 -10.59 -9.46 -4.21
C SER A 119 -11.58 -8.46 -4.82
N VAL A 120 -12.79 -8.38 -4.29
CA VAL A 120 -13.83 -7.45 -4.77
C VAL A 120 -13.42 -6.00 -4.52
N LEU A 121 -12.87 -5.69 -3.34
CA LEU A 121 -12.35 -4.36 -3.02
C LEU A 121 -11.18 -3.98 -3.93
N THR A 122 -10.24 -4.90 -4.15
CA THR A 122 -9.09 -4.67 -5.03
C THR A 122 -9.53 -4.36 -6.45
N LEU A 123 -10.47 -5.14 -7.00
CA LEU A 123 -11.00 -4.92 -8.36
C LEU A 123 -11.74 -3.58 -8.45
N SER A 124 -12.54 -3.24 -7.45
CA SER A 124 -13.24 -1.97 -7.37
C SER A 124 -12.27 -0.78 -7.39
N LEU A 125 -11.28 -0.78 -6.50
CA LEU A 125 -10.31 0.30 -6.42
C LEU A 125 -9.42 0.37 -7.67
N THR A 126 -9.02 -0.77 -8.22
CA THR A 126 -8.22 -0.82 -9.46
C THR A 126 -8.98 -0.21 -10.63
N GLY A 127 -10.25 -0.58 -10.81
CA GLY A 127 -11.10 -0.01 -11.87
C GLY A 127 -11.31 1.49 -11.71
N PHE A 128 -11.54 1.95 -10.47
CA PHE A 128 -11.72 3.36 -10.17
C PHE A 128 -10.44 4.17 -10.44
N VAL A 129 -9.29 3.71 -9.96
CA VAL A 129 -7.99 4.36 -10.18
C VAL A 129 -7.64 4.37 -11.68
N LEU A 130 -7.91 3.27 -12.40
CA LEU A 130 -7.70 3.22 -13.84
C LEU A 130 -8.56 4.26 -14.58
N ALA A 131 -9.83 4.41 -14.18
CA ALA A 131 -10.70 5.44 -14.74
C ALA A 131 -10.16 6.86 -14.50
N LEU A 132 -9.59 7.12 -13.31
CA LEU A 132 -8.98 8.43 -13.00
C LEU A 132 -7.71 8.67 -13.83
N ILE A 133 -6.88 7.66 -14.02
CA ILE A 133 -5.63 7.78 -14.80
C ILE A 133 -5.94 8.01 -16.29
N GLU A 134 -6.84 7.20 -16.83
CA GLU A 134 -7.14 7.19 -18.27
C GLU A 134 -8.24 8.19 -18.67
N GLY A 135 -8.91 8.82 -17.71
CA GLY A 135 -10.03 9.72 -17.96
C GLY A 135 -9.72 10.86 -18.92
N ASN A 136 -8.51 11.40 -18.89
CA ASN A 136 -8.09 12.46 -19.82
C ASN A 136 -7.70 11.91 -21.20
N SER A 137 -7.14 10.71 -21.28
CA SER A 137 -6.67 10.11 -22.54
C SER A 137 -7.83 9.48 -23.33
N TRP A 138 -8.75 8.79 -22.66
CA TRP A 138 -9.89 8.13 -23.27
C TRP A 138 -11.15 9.03 -23.32
N GLY A 139 -11.11 10.17 -22.61
CA GLY A 139 -12.21 11.11 -22.47
C GLY A 139 -13.20 10.70 -21.37
N TRP A 140 -13.48 11.63 -20.46
CA TRP A 140 -14.36 11.43 -19.29
C TRP A 140 -15.79 10.98 -19.65
N GLY A 141 -16.28 11.34 -20.85
CA GLY A 141 -17.58 10.94 -21.37
C GLY A 141 -17.57 9.63 -22.19
N SER A 142 -16.42 8.96 -22.33
CA SER A 142 -16.35 7.74 -23.13
C SER A 142 -17.09 6.58 -22.46
N PRO A 143 -17.74 5.69 -23.25
CA PRO A 143 -18.41 4.51 -22.71
C PRO A 143 -17.47 3.63 -21.84
N ALA A 144 -16.19 3.57 -22.18
CA ALA A 144 -15.20 2.79 -21.43
C ALA A 144 -14.97 3.35 -20.03
N ILE A 145 -14.77 4.67 -19.88
CA ILE A 145 -14.58 5.32 -18.57
C ILE A 145 -15.87 5.23 -17.74
N LEU A 146 -17.01 5.48 -18.35
CA LEU A 146 -18.30 5.37 -17.66
C LEU A 146 -18.56 3.93 -17.18
N ALA A 147 -18.23 2.94 -17.98
CA ALA A 147 -18.35 1.54 -17.58
C ALA A 147 -17.38 1.16 -16.45
N LEU A 148 -16.13 1.65 -16.48
CA LEU A 148 -15.17 1.43 -15.42
C LEU A 148 -15.64 2.04 -14.09
N VAL A 149 -16.12 3.27 -14.11
CA VAL A 149 -16.64 3.95 -12.91
C VAL A 149 -17.88 3.21 -12.39
N ALA A 150 -18.85 2.90 -13.27
CA ALA A 150 -20.05 2.19 -12.87
C ALA A 150 -19.73 0.80 -12.29
N ALA A 151 -18.86 0.02 -12.93
CA ALA A 151 -18.42 -1.27 -12.43
C ALA A 151 -17.71 -1.16 -11.08
N SER A 152 -16.85 -0.17 -10.91
CA SER A 152 -16.16 0.08 -9.65
C SER A 152 -17.13 0.41 -8.52
N VAL A 153 -18.12 1.25 -8.78
CA VAL A 153 -19.16 1.58 -7.77
C VAL A 153 -19.99 0.35 -7.42
N VAL A 154 -20.40 -0.45 -8.40
CA VAL A 154 -21.17 -1.70 -8.19
C VAL A 154 -20.35 -2.68 -7.35
N LEU A 155 -19.06 -2.87 -7.67
CA LEU A 155 -18.16 -3.74 -6.91
C LEU A 155 -17.95 -3.22 -5.49
N PHE A 156 -17.84 -1.90 -5.29
CA PHE A 156 -17.71 -1.31 -3.97
C PHE A 156 -18.96 -1.54 -3.11
N ILE A 157 -20.14 -1.39 -3.71
CA ILE A 157 -21.41 -1.70 -3.03
C ILE A 157 -21.47 -3.19 -2.69
N ALA A 158 -21.10 -4.07 -3.62
CA ALA A 158 -21.05 -5.51 -3.39
C ALA A 158 -20.08 -5.85 -2.24
N PHE A 159 -18.90 -5.20 -2.19
CA PHE A 159 -17.96 -5.34 -1.08
C PHE A 159 -18.61 -5.02 0.27
N ILE A 160 -19.33 -3.90 0.38
CA ILE A 160 -20.03 -3.52 1.63
C ILE A 160 -21.02 -4.60 2.07
N PHE A 161 -21.77 -5.19 1.11
CA PHE A 161 -22.72 -6.28 1.44
C PHE A 161 -22.01 -7.58 1.86
N ILE A 162 -20.89 -7.92 1.23
CA ILE A 162 -20.06 -9.08 1.58
C ILE A 162 -19.52 -8.90 3.00
N GLU A 163 -18.90 -7.75 3.27
CA GLU A 163 -18.27 -7.41 4.55
C GLU A 163 -19.23 -7.49 5.74
N GLN A 164 -20.49 -7.12 5.52
CA GLN A 164 -21.53 -7.22 6.56
C GLN A 164 -21.94 -8.66 6.90
N ARG A 165 -21.57 -9.64 6.08
CA ARG A 165 -21.98 -11.05 6.22
C ARG A 165 -20.83 -11.98 6.60
N VAL A 166 -19.60 -11.53 6.47
CA VAL A 166 -18.40 -12.32 6.77
C VAL A 166 -18.13 -12.32 8.28
N LYS A 167 -17.65 -13.46 8.80
CA LYS A 167 -17.33 -13.62 10.23
C LYS A 167 -16.06 -12.89 10.67
N ALA A 168 -15.12 -12.67 9.75
CA ALA A 168 -13.87 -11.95 9.98
C ALA A 168 -13.78 -10.78 8.99
N PRO A 169 -14.53 -9.67 9.22
CA PRO A 169 -14.54 -8.53 8.33
C PRO A 169 -13.20 -7.80 8.34
N ILE A 170 -12.79 -7.27 7.18
CA ILE A 170 -11.59 -6.42 7.04
C ILE A 170 -11.84 -5.07 7.72
N ILE A 171 -13.08 -4.58 7.63
CA ILE A 171 -13.51 -3.30 8.20
C ILE A 171 -14.63 -3.55 9.20
N GLU A 172 -14.34 -3.36 10.47
CA GLU A 172 -15.38 -3.34 11.51
C GLU A 172 -16.17 -2.03 11.45
N PHE A 173 -17.28 -2.02 10.70
CA PHE A 173 -18.15 -0.84 10.60
C PHE A 173 -18.68 -0.35 11.95
N GLY A 174 -18.69 -1.22 12.98
CA GLY A 174 -19.03 -0.87 14.34
C GLY A 174 -18.13 0.21 14.96
N LEU A 175 -16.87 0.30 14.53
CA LEU A 175 -15.93 1.32 15.01
C LEU A 175 -16.36 2.74 14.61
N PHE A 176 -16.93 2.91 13.42
CA PHE A 176 -17.42 4.20 12.95
C PHE A 176 -18.65 4.72 13.71
N ARG A 177 -19.29 3.86 14.51
CA ARG A 177 -20.42 4.23 15.37
C ARG A 177 -19.97 4.73 16.75
N SER A 178 -18.71 4.52 17.12
CA SER A 178 -18.20 4.97 18.42
C SER A 178 -17.83 6.45 18.38
N ARG A 179 -18.35 7.24 19.33
CA ARG A 179 -18.07 8.68 19.47
C ARG A 179 -16.58 8.99 19.64
N ASN A 180 -15.84 8.09 20.29
CA ASN A 180 -14.42 8.24 20.52
C ASN A 180 -13.60 8.07 19.23
N PHE A 181 -14.05 7.23 18.30
CA PHE A 181 -13.40 7.04 17.00
C PHE A 181 -13.64 8.24 16.09
N ILE A 182 -14.89 8.74 16.05
CA ILE A 182 -15.25 9.92 15.25
C ILE A 182 -14.44 11.15 15.73
N GLY A 183 -14.32 11.35 17.04
CA GLY A 183 -13.54 12.46 17.61
C GLY A 183 -12.01 12.35 17.43
N ALA A 184 -11.48 11.19 17.06
CA ALA A 184 -10.05 11.01 16.77
C ALA A 184 -9.71 11.21 15.28
N VAL A 185 -10.71 11.21 14.40
CA VAL A 185 -10.55 11.31 12.93
C VAL A 185 -10.93 12.72 12.42
N THR A 186 -11.64 13.52 13.23
CA THR A 186 -11.95 14.93 12.97
C THR A 186 -10.98 15.88 13.64
#